data_cd00c3a7b3789d5b48f4e63ff34bb223
#
_entry.id   cd00c3a7b3789d5b48f4e63ff34bb223
#
_cell.length_a   1.000
_cell.length_b   1.000
_cell.length_c   1.000
_cell.angle_alpha   90.00
_cell.angle_beta   90.00
_cell.angle_gamma   90.00
#
_symmetry.space_group_name_H-M   'P 1'
#
loop_
_entity.id
_entity.type
_entity.pdbx_description
1 polymer ?
#
loop_
_entity_poly.entity_id
_entity_poly.type
_entity_poly.pdbx_seq_one_letter_code
_entity_poly.pdbx_strand_id
1 'polypeptide(L)'
;KGLANLKANGEFQKILNKYLASDSTTTTSTADETTIWGLLKNNYKQLLSGLGITLALALVSFAIAIFIGIIFGMFSVSPYKSLRLISEIFVDVIRGIPLMILAAFIFWGIPNFIESLTGQQSPINDFVAGTIALSLNSAAYIAEIVRGGIKAVPVGQMEASRSLCISYGKTMRKIVLPQATKLMLPNFVNQFV
;
A
#
# COMPACT_ATOMS: atom_id res chain seq x y z
N LYS A 1 54.89 -0.29 -9.92
CA LYS A 1 56.02 -0.50 -8.95
C LYS A 1 55.52 -0.52 -7.50
N GLY A 2 54.53 0.28 -7.06
CA GLY A 2 54.02 0.29 -5.68
C GLY A 2 53.34 -0.99 -5.23
N LEU A 3 52.50 -1.62 -6.08
CA LEU A 3 51.77 -2.82 -5.75
C LEU A 3 52.65 -4.06 -5.64
N ALA A 4 53.74 -4.11 -6.44
CA ALA A 4 54.74 -5.18 -6.38
C ALA A 4 55.54 -5.15 -5.08
N ASN A 5 55.90 -3.96 -4.59
CA ASN A 5 56.59 -3.77 -3.31
C ASN A 5 55.71 -4.10 -2.09
N LEU A 6 54.41 -3.77 -2.14
CA LEU A 6 53.43 -4.15 -1.10
C LEU A 6 53.22 -5.66 -1.02
N LYS A 7 53.27 -6.38 -2.17
CA LYS A 7 53.20 -7.84 -2.20
C LYS A 7 54.49 -8.48 -1.68
N ALA A 8 55.67 -7.87 -1.98
CA ALA A 8 56.97 -8.42 -1.54
C ALA A 8 57.18 -8.23 -0.02
N ASN A 9 56.64 -7.17 0.58
CA ASN A 9 56.81 -6.87 2.00
C ASN A 9 55.72 -7.46 2.91
N GLY A 10 54.80 -8.26 2.38
CA GLY A 10 53.74 -8.87 3.18
C GLY A 10 52.66 -7.91 3.68
N GLU A 11 52.81 -6.61 3.43
CA GLU A 11 51.81 -5.59 3.86
C GLU A 11 50.49 -5.71 3.12
N PHE A 12 50.52 -6.20 1.87
CA PHE A 12 49.33 -6.51 1.11
C PHE A 12 48.49 -7.56 1.80
N GLN A 13 49.13 -8.63 2.32
CA GLN A 13 48.45 -9.68 3.04
C GLN A 13 47.88 -9.19 4.41
N LYS A 14 48.59 -8.27 5.07
CA LYS A 14 48.11 -7.63 6.31
C LYS A 14 46.89 -6.75 6.08
N ILE A 15 46.86 -6.01 5.00
CA ILE A 15 45.72 -5.17 4.60
C ILE A 15 44.54 -6.06 4.19
N LEU A 16 44.77 -7.11 3.40
CA LEU A 16 43.78 -8.10 3.03
C LEU A 16 43.15 -8.75 4.27
N ASN A 17 43.98 -9.21 5.20
CA ASN A 17 43.51 -9.82 6.45
C ASN A 17 42.78 -8.82 7.35
N LYS A 18 43.15 -7.53 7.34
CA LYS A 18 42.48 -6.51 8.14
C LYS A 18 41.08 -6.15 7.62
N TYR A 19 40.90 -6.13 6.30
CA TYR A 19 39.64 -5.68 5.69
C TYR A 19 38.77 -6.82 5.15
N LEU A 20 39.35 -7.98 4.83
CA LEU A 20 38.59 -9.16 4.40
C LEU A 20 38.44 -10.22 5.49
N ALA A 21 39.32 -10.27 6.49
CA ALA A 21 39.19 -11.21 7.61
C ALA A 21 38.19 -10.74 8.68
N SER A 22 37.75 -9.47 8.67
CA SER A 22 36.59 -9.04 9.48
C SER A 22 35.25 -9.57 8.93
N ASP A 23 35.21 -9.97 7.64
CA ASP A 23 34.07 -10.67 7.05
C ASP A 23 34.16 -12.22 7.16
N SER A 24 35.31 -12.75 7.60
CA SER A 24 35.55 -14.19 7.61
C SER A 24 35.26 -14.88 8.95
N THR A 25 34.57 -14.22 9.88
CA THR A 25 34.04 -14.90 11.08
C THR A 25 32.69 -15.61 10.84
N THR A 26 32.30 -15.74 9.57
CA THR A 26 31.10 -16.55 9.19
C THR A 26 31.45 -17.53 8.05
N THR A 27 32.63 -18.16 8.10
CA THR A 27 32.96 -19.25 7.17
C THR A 27 32.76 -20.59 7.83
N THR A 28 31.49 -20.99 7.93
CA THR A 28 31.16 -22.40 8.02
C THR A 28 30.06 -22.67 7.00
N SER A 29 30.39 -23.34 5.91
CA SER A 29 29.53 -23.86 4.83
C SER A 29 29.35 -23.00 3.56
N THR A 30 30.42 -22.73 2.82
CA THR A 30 30.36 -22.09 1.49
C THR A 30 29.78 -22.98 0.36
N ALA A 31 29.52 -24.25 0.60
CA ALA A 31 28.91 -25.14 -0.38
C ALA A 31 27.37 -25.13 -0.37
N ASP A 32 26.75 -24.82 0.79
CA ASP A 32 25.29 -24.74 0.92
C ASP A 32 24.73 -23.35 0.56
N GLU A 33 25.53 -22.29 0.65
CA GLU A 33 25.08 -20.91 0.37
C GLU A 33 24.83 -20.61 -1.11
N THR A 34 25.36 -21.40 -2.03
CA THR A 34 25.13 -21.27 -3.49
C THR A 34 23.89 -22.03 -3.96
N THR A 35 23.32 -22.87 -3.12
CA THR A 35 22.12 -23.64 -3.45
C THR A 35 20.87 -22.94 -2.94
N ILE A 36 19.81 -22.84 -3.77
CA ILE A 36 18.53 -22.22 -3.41
C ILE A 36 18.00 -22.74 -2.06
N TRP A 37 18.13 -24.05 -1.82
CA TRP A 37 17.72 -24.68 -0.57
C TRP A 37 18.57 -24.26 0.65
N GLY A 38 19.87 -24.06 0.46
CA GLY A 38 20.77 -23.56 1.50
C GLY A 38 20.44 -22.12 1.89
N LEU A 39 20.20 -21.24 0.90
CA LEU A 39 19.77 -19.85 1.11
C LEU A 39 18.43 -19.78 1.85
N LEU A 40 17.45 -20.60 1.48
CA LEU A 40 16.16 -20.67 2.15
C LEU A 40 16.30 -21.14 3.61
N LYS A 41 17.10 -22.19 3.85
CA LYS A 41 17.31 -22.75 5.17
C LYS A 41 18.06 -21.80 6.11
N ASN A 42 19.01 -21.05 5.60
CA ASN A 42 19.78 -20.08 6.40
C ASN A 42 19.02 -18.79 6.68
N ASN A 43 18.13 -18.38 5.75
CA ASN A 43 17.42 -17.11 5.84
C ASN A 43 15.91 -17.24 6.13
N TYR A 44 15.41 -18.45 6.48
CA TYR A 44 13.96 -18.69 6.64
C TYR A 44 13.31 -17.78 7.68
N LYS A 45 14.01 -17.43 8.77
CA LYS A 45 13.51 -16.51 9.81
C LYS A 45 13.30 -15.12 9.25
N GLN A 46 14.25 -14.63 8.45
CA GLN A 46 14.17 -13.31 7.81
C GLN A 46 13.07 -13.29 6.73
N LEU A 47 12.94 -14.36 5.96
CA LEU A 47 11.88 -14.53 4.98
C LEU A 47 10.49 -14.56 5.64
N LEU A 48 10.33 -15.33 6.72
CA LEU A 48 9.07 -15.38 7.48
C LEU A 48 8.74 -14.03 8.14
N SER A 49 9.73 -13.35 8.68
CA SER A 49 9.54 -12.00 9.25
C SER A 49 9.11 -11.01 8.16
N GLY A 50 9.78 -11.02 7.01
CA GLY A 50 9.41 -10.20 5.86
C GLY A 50 7.99 -10.48 5.35
N LEU A 51 7.63 -11.77 5.25
CA LEU A 51 6.28 -12.19 4.88
C LEU A 51 5.24 -11.67 5.90
N GLY A 52 5.55 -11.79 7.19
CA GLY A 52 4.69 -11.29 8.27
C GLY A 52 4.45 -9.79 8.17
N ILE A 53 5.51 -9.00 7.93
CA ILE A 53 5.41 -7.54 7.75
C ILE A 53 4.58 -7.22 6.49
N THR A 54 4.80 -7.92 5.40
CA THR A 54 4.06 -7.72 4.15
C THR A 54 2.57 -8.00 4.33
N LEU A 55 2.23 -9.11 4.99
CA LEU A 55 0.83 -9.45 5.28
C LEU A 55 0.19 -8.44 6.24
N ALA A 56 0.90 -8.02 7.29
CA ALA A 56 0.41 -7.01 8.22
C ALA A 56 0.16 -5.68 7.47
N LEU A 57 1.10 -5.24 6.64
CA LEU A 57 0.98 -4.04 5.84
C LEU A 57 -0.23 -4.12 4.89
N ALA A 58 -0.39 -5.24 4.18
CA ALA A 58 -1.50 -5.45 3.25
C ALA A 58 -2.85 -5.42 3.97
N LEU A 59 -3.00 -6.17 5.07
CA LEU A 59 -4.26 -6.25 5.81
C LEU A 59 -4.65 -4.93 6.46
N VAL A 60 -3.71 -4.25 7.11
CA VAL A 60 -3.96 -2.95 7.75
C VAL A 60 -4.32 -1.90 6.71
N SER A 61 -3.54 -1.80 5.63
CA SER A 61 -3.81 -0.85 4.54
C SER A 61 -5.16 -1.11 3.88
N PHE A 62 -5.50 -2.38 3.64
CA PHE A 62 -6.77 -2.74 3.01
C PHE A 62 -7.97 -2.45 3.92
N ALA A 63 -7.86 -2.69 5.23
CA ALA A 63 -8.91 -2.35 6.18
C ALA A 63 -9.19 -0.83 6.20
N ILE A 64 -8.13 -0.02 6.23
CA ILE A 64 -8.23 1.45 6.15
C ILE A 64 -8.81 1.87 4.79
N ALA A 65 -8.35 1.25 3.71
CA ALA A 65 -8.82 1.53 2.35
C ALA A 65 -10.31 1.25 2.17
N ILE A 66 -10.83 0.15 2.73
CA ILE A 66 -12.26 -0.16 2.71
C ILE A 66 -13.06 0.96 3.38
N PHE A 67 -12.63 1.39 4.57
CA PHE A 67 -13.33 2.43 5.32
C PHE A 67 -13.36 3.76 4.54
N ILE A 68 -12.21 4.23 4.09
CA ILE A 68 -12.09 5.48 3.31
C ILE A 68 -12.82 5.34 1.96
N GLY A 69 -12.63 4.23 1.25
CA GLY A 69 -13.20 3.99 -0.06
C GLY A 69 -14.73 3.92 -0.04
N ILE A 70 -15.34 3.31 0.98
CA ILE A 70 -16.80 3.31 1.14
C ILE A 70 -17.32 4.74 1.35
N ILE A 71 -16.66 5.54 2.19
CA ILE A 71 -17.07 6.93 2.44
C ILE A 71 -17.03 7.74 1.13
N PHE A 72 -15.92 7.73 0.42
CA PHE A 72 -15.80 8.47 -0.83
C PHE A 72 -16.69 7.89 -1.94
N GLY A 73 -16.87 6.58 -2.01
CA GLY A 73 -17.79 5.94 -2.93
C GLY A 73 -19.24 6.35 -2.69
N MET A 74 -19.66 6.47 -1.44
CA MET A 74 -20.98 7.00 -1.08
C MET A 74 -21.12 8.48 -1.40
N PHE A 75 -20.07 9.28 -1.21
CA PHE A 75 -20.06 10.69 -1.59
C PHE A 75 -20.24 10.88 -3.09
N SER A 76 -19.64 10.02 -3.91
CA SER A 76 -19.71 10.09 -5.37
C SER A 76 -21.13 9.91 -5.95
N VAL A 77 -22.02 9.23 -5.21
CA VAL A 77 -23.43 9.03 -5.59
C VAL A 77 -24.40 9.93 -4.80
N SER A 78 -23.87 10.81 -3.98
CA SER A 78 -24.66 11.74 -3.17
C SER A 78 -25.46 12.74 -4.05
N PRO A 79 -26.67 13.14 -3.65
CA PRO A 79 -27.41 14.21 -4.29
C PRO A 79 -26.72 15.59 -4.15
N TYR A 80 -25.83 15.76 -3.14
CA TYR A 80 -25.13 17.01 -2.88
C TYR A 80 -23.90 17.15 -3.80
N LYS A 81 -23.89 18.18 -4.65
CA LYS A 81 -22.81 18.46 -5.61
C LYS A 81 -21.44 18.59 -4.95
N SER A 82 -21.36 19.21 -3.76
CA SER A 82 -20.10 19.39 -3.03
C SER A 82 -19.46 18.06 -2.62
N LEU A 83 -20.24 17.11 -2.08
CA LEU A 83 -19.73 15.80 -1.69
C LEU A 83 -19.25 15.00 -2.90
N ARG A 84 -20.01 15.07 -4.00
CA ARG A 84 -19.64 14.41 -5.24
C ARG A 84 -18.34 14.97 -5.80
N LEU A 85 -18.19 16.29 -5.82
CA LEU A 85 -16.97 16.95 -6.31
C LEU A 85 -15.74 16.56 -5.46
N ILE A 86 -15.86 16.54 -4.13
CA ILE A 86 -14.78 16.12 -3.23
C ILE A 86 -14.36 14.69 -3.53
N SER A 87 -15.33 13.79 -3.74
CA SER A 87 -15.04 12.40 -4.10
C SER A 87 -14.37 12.27 -5.46
N GLU A 88 -14.86 12.98 -6.47
CA GLU A 88 -14.29 12.98 -7.82
C GLU A 88 -12.83 13.47 -7.78
N ILE A 89 -12.56 14.60 -7.14
CA ILE A 89 -11.18 15.12 -7.00
C ILE A 89 -10.28 14.10 -6.29
N PHE A 90 -10.74 13.52 -5.19
CA PHE A 90 -9.95 12.52 -4.46
C PHE A 90 -9.60 11.32 -5.35
N VAL A 91 -10.58 10.75 -6.02
CA VAL A 91 -10.40 9.56 -6.86
C VAL A 91 -9.51 9.88 -8.06
N ASP A 92 -9.77 11.00 -8.76
CA ASP A 92 -9.03 11.37 -9.96
C ASP A 92 -7.57 11.71 -9.65
N VAL A 93 -7.30 12.42 -8.56
CA VAL A 93 -5.93 12.76 -8.13
C VAL A 93 -5.17 11.49 -7.74
N ILE A 94 -5.73 10.66 -6.87
CA ILE A 94 -5.01 9.48 -6.39
C ILE A 94 -4.79 8.44 -7.50
N ARG A 95 -5.78 8.22 -8.36
CA ARG A 95 -5.64 7.26 -9.48
C ARG A 95 -4.86 7.84 -10.67
N GLY A 96 -4.76 9.15 -10.78
CA GLY A 96 -3.93 9.82 -11.78
C GLY A 96 -2.44 9.77 -11.47
N ILE A 97 -2.06 9.53 -10.20
CA ILE A 97 -0.67 9.42 -9.78
C ILE A 97 -0.26 7.94 -9.76
N PRO A 98 0.81 7.53 -10.48
CA PRO A 98 1.35 6.18 -10.36
C PRO A 98 1.69 5.85 -8.90
N LEU A 99 1.31 4.65 -8.42
CA LEU A 99 1.52 4.24 -7.02
C LEU A 99 2.95 4.47 -6.53
N MET A 100 3.94 4.21 -7.38
CA MET A 100 5.35 4.37 -7.03
C MET A 100 5.71 5.84 -6.71
N ILE A 101 5.15 6.78 -7.46
CA ILE A 101 5.34 8.22 -7.23
C ILE A 101 4.60 8.65 -5.96
N LEU A 102 3.37 8.19 -5.75
CA LEU A 102 2.62 8.45 -4.53
C LEU A 102 3.36 7.92 -3.30
N ALA A 103 3.86 6.68 -3.37
CA ALA A 103 4.65 6.09 -2.30
C ALA A 103 5.94 6.87 -2.02
N ALA A 104 6.69 7.26 -3.06
CA ALA A 104 7.90 8.07 -2.92
C ALA A 104 7.61 9.43 -2.28
N PHE A 105 6.52 10.08 -2.64
CA PHE A 105 6.10 11.35 -2.06
C PHE A 105 5.77 11.21 -0.57
N ILE A 106 5.07 10.15 -0.18
CA ILE A 106 4.70 9.90 1.22
C ILE A 106 5.92 9.49 2.04
N PHE A 107 6.83 8.70 1.46
CA PHE A 107 8.00 8.16 2.14
C PHE A 107 9.11 9.20 2.35
N TRP A 108 9.34 10.05 1.36
CA TRP A 108 10.41 11.06 1.39
C TRP A 108 9.89 12.50 1.38
N GLY A 109 8.87 12.77 0.57
CA GLY A 109 8.36 14.13 0.39
C GLY A 109 7.78 14.70 1.68
N ILE A 110 6.85 13.99 2.31
CA ILE A 110 6.19 14.46 3.53
C ILE A 110 7.17 14.54 4.72
N PRO A 111 8.01 13.53 5.03
CA PRO A 111 8.99 13.62 6.09
C PRO A 111 9.96 14.80 5.92
N ASN A 112 10.55 14.95 4.74
CA ASN A 112 11.47 16.06 4.46
C ASN A 112 10.80 17.44 4.57
N PHE A 113 9.55 17.54 4.15
CA PHE A 113 8.76 18.77 4.28
C PHE A 113 8.48 19.11 5.74
N ILE A 114 8.10 18.13 6.56
CA ILE A 114 7.91 18.32 8.01
C ILE A 114 9.21 18.75 8.68
N GLU A 115 10.32 18.08 8.37
CA GLU A 115 11.63 18.41 8.93
C GLU A 115 12.08 19.83 8.55
N SER A 116 11.85 20.24 7.30
CA SER A 116 12.19 21.60 6.84
C SER A 116 11.39 22.70 7.54
N LEU A 117 10.16 22.42 7.97
CA LEU A 117 9.30 23.36 8.67
C LEU A 117 9.53 23.40 10.18
N THR A 118 9.79 22.26 10.79
CA THR A 118 9.83 22.11 12.25
C THR A 118 11.25 21.99 12.80
N GLY A 119 12.23 21.68 11.95
CA GLY A 119 13.60 21.35 12.37
C GLY A 119 13.70 20.01 13.13
N GLN A 120 12.63 19.22 13.17
CA GLN A 120 12.60 17.93 13.87
C GLN A 120 12.33 16.79 12.88
N GLN A 121 12.91 15.62 13.15
CA GLN A 121 12.68 14.44 12.35
C GLN A 121 11.18 14.07 12.36
N SER A 122 10.70 13.67 11.19
CA SER A 122 9.30 13.24 11.06
C SER A 122 9.03 11.98 11.89
N PRO A 123 7.88 11.89 12.60
CA PRO A 123 7.48 10.70 13.34
C PRO A 123 6.99 9.57 12.42
N ILE A 124 6.95 9.78 11.10
CA ILE A 124 6.47 8.81 10.13
C ILE A 124 7.54 7.76 9.87
N ASN A 125 7.34 6.54 10.37
CA ASN A 125 8.21 5.41 10.06
C ASN A 125 7.78 4.72 8.74
N ASP A 126 8.65 3.84 8.25
CA ASP A 126 8.50 3.14 6.97
C ASP A 126 7.18 2.38 6.87
N PHE A 127 6.76 1.69 7.93
CA PHE A 127 5.52 0.94 7.98
C PHE A 127 4.29 1.86 7.87
N VAL A 128 4.31 2.99 8.57
CA VAL A 128 3.23 3.99 8.53
C VAL A 128 3.16 4.64 7.15
N ALA A 129 4.30 5.03 6.58
CA ALA A 129 4.35 5.62 5.24
C ALA A 129 3.80 4.65 4.17
N GLY A 130 4.23 3.39 4.22
CA GLY A 130 3.72 2.34 3.33
C GLY A 130 2.22 2.09 3.52
N THR A 131 1.75 2.06 4.77
CA THR A 131 0.32 1.92 5.08
C THR A 131 -0.50 3.06 4.50
N ILE A 132 -0.06 4.30 4.64
CA ILE A 132 -0.75 5.47 4.09
C ILE A 132 -0.79 5.40 2.55
N ALA A 133 0.34 5.13 1.91
CA ALA A 133 0.42 5.06 0.45
C ALA A 133 -0.52 3.99 -0.13
N LEU A 134 -0.46 2.78 0.42
CA LEU A 134 -1.28 1.66 -0.03
C LEU A 134 -2.77 1.88 0.27
N SER A 135 -3.09 2.41 1.46
CA SER A 135 -4.49 2.66 1.84
C SER A 135 -5.14 3.75 0.99
N LEU A 136 -4.44 4.85 0.70
CA LEU A 136 -4.97 5.90 -0.18
C LEU A 136 -5.20 5.39 -1.60
N ASN A 137 -4.21 4.70 -2.16
CA ASN A 137 -4.33 4.12 -3.50
C ASN A 137 -5.50 3.14 -3.58
N SER A 138 -5.56 2.16 -2.69
CA SER A 138 -6.64 1.16 -2.68
C SER A 138 -8.01 1.79 -2.37
N ALA A 139 -8.06 2.82 -1.52
CA ALA A 139 -9.31 3.53 -1.21
C ALA A 139 -9.93 4.19 -2.45
N ALA A 140 -9.12 4.78 -3.33
CA ALA A 140 -9.60 5.38 -4.56
C ALA A 140 -10.22 4.33 -5.51
N TYR A 141 -9.60 3.13 -5.62
CA TYR A 141 -10.19 2.02 -6.38
C TYR A 141 -11.47 1.50 -5.74
N ILE A 142 -11.49 1.33 -4.42
CA ILE A 142 -12.68 0.89 -3.67
C ILE A 142 -13.83 1.91 -3.82
N ALA A 143 -13.53 3.20 -3.80
CA ALA A 143 -14.54 4.24 -4.04
C ALA A 143 -15.21 4.09 -5.42
N GLU A 144 -14.42 3.77 -6.46
CA GLU A 144 -14.95 3.49 -7.79
C GLU A 144 -15.77 2.18 -7.84
N ILE A 145 -15.34 1.13 -7.15
CA ILE A 145 -16.09 -0.12 -7.03
C ILE A 145 -17.44 0.15 -6.39
N VAL A 146 -17.48 0.92 -5.31
CA VAL A 146 -18.73 1.31 -4.62
C VAL A 146 -19.61 2.14 -5.55
N ARG A 147 -19.05 3.15 -6.20
CA ARG A 147 -19.79 3.99 -7.16
C ARG A 147 -20.37 3.15 -8.30
N GLY A 148 -19.54 2.29 -8.90
CA GLY A 148 -19.95 1.41 -9.98
C GLY A 148 -21.05 0.42 -9.57
N GLY A 149 -20.91 -0.22 -8.40
CA GLY A 149 -21.90 -1.15 -7.88
C GLY A 149 -23.25 -0.50 -7.56
N ILE A 150 -23.24 0.73 -7.04
CA ILE A 150 -24.50 1.47 -6.81
C ILE A 150 -25.15 1.87 -8.13
N LYS A 151 -24.37 2.31 -9.11
CA LYS A 151 -24.89 2.66 -10.44
C LYS A 151 -25.36 1.46 -11.26
N ALA A 152 -24.88 0.27 -10.95
CA ALA A 152 -25.29 -0.97 -11.62
C ALA A 152 -26.69 -1.46 -11.17
N VAL A 153 -27.22 -0.95 -10.06
CA VAL A 153 -28.59 -1.25 -9.64
C VAL A 153 -29.57 -0.56 -10.60
N PRO A 154 -30.58 -1.29 -11.15
CA PRO A 154 -31.51 -0.71 -12.10
C PRO A 154 -32.21 0.54 -11.53
N VAL A 155 -32.23 1.63 -12.32
CA VAL A 155 -32.81 2.93 -11.93
C VAL A 155 -34.29 2.79 -11.51
N GLY A 156 -35.03 1.86 -12.11
CA GLY A 156 -36.40 1.56 -11.78
C GLY A 156 -36.63 1.18 -10.30
N GLN A 157 -35.61 0.63 -9.60
CA GLN A 157 -35.70 0.35 -8.16
C GLN A 157 -35.80 1.66 -7.34
N MET A 158 -35.04 2.66 -7.75
CA MET A 158 -35.10 3.99 -7.14
C MET A 158 -36.42 4.68 -7.46
N GLU A 159 -36.87 4.63 -8.70
CA GLU A 159 -38.11 5.27 -9.17
C GLU A 159 -39.34 4.64 -8.52
N ALA A 160 -39.45 3.31 -8.50
CA ALA A 160 -40.54 2.59 -7.84
C ALA A 160 -40.61 2.90 -6.34
N SER A 161 -39.47 2.95 -5.67
CA SER A 161 -39.41 3.32 -4.25
C SER A 161 -39.91 4.75 -3.99
N ARG A 162 -39.53 5.68 -4.86
CA ARG A 162 -39.95 7.06 -4.74
C ARG A 162 -41.43 7.27 -5.07
N SER A 163 -42.00 6.49 -5.98
CA SER A 163 -43.44 6.47 -6.26
C SER A 163 -44.26 6.03 -5.05
N LEU A 164 -43.66 5.23 -4.16
CA LEU A 164 -44.23 4.85 -2.86
C LEU A 164 -43.95 5.89 -1.76
N CYS A 165 -43.52 7.12 -2.11
CA CYS A 165 -43.17 8.19 -1.19
C CYS A 165 -42.06 7.87 -0.18
N ILE A 166 -41.20 6.88 -0.48
CA ILE A 166 -40.05 6.54 0.36
C ILE A 166 -38.95 7.56 0.11
N SER A 167 -38.39 8.13 1.18
CA SER A 167 -37.29 9.12 1.08
C SER A 167 -36.02 8.51 0.49
N TYR A 168 -35.22 9.31 -0.22
CA TYR A 168 -33.96 8.89 -0.87
C TYR A 168 -33.03 8.09 0.06
N GLY A 169 -32.80 8.56 1.28
CA GLY A 169 -31.93 7.86 2.23
C GLY A 169 -32.45 6.47 2.65
N LYS A 170 -33.78 6.33 2.81
CA LYS A 170 -34.40 5.03 3.12
C LYS A 170 -34.33 4.10 1.91
N THR A 171 -34.57 4.61 0.71
CA THR A 171 -34.42 3.85 -0.55
C THR A 171 -32.99 3.37 -0.73
N MET A 172 -32.02 4.26 -0.59
CA MET A 172 -30.61 3.94 -0.70
C MET A 172 -30.23 2.82 0.30
N ARG A 173 -30.54 2.99 1.58
CA ARG A 173 -30.15 2.04 2.63
C ARG A 173 -30.87 0.69 2.56
N LYS A 174 -32.17 0.67 2.23
CA LYS A 174 -32.99 -0.56 2.31
C LYS A 174 -33.13 -1.32 1.01
N ILE A 175 -32.97 -0.63 -0.13
CA ILE A 175 -33.24 -1.22 -1.46
C ILE A 175 -31.95 -1.25 -2.30
N VAL A 176 -31.32 -0.10 -2.49
CA VAL A 176 -30.18 0.01 -3.41
C VAL A 176 -28.90 -0.60 -2.83
N LEU A 177 -28.48 -0.23 -1.63
CA LEU A 177 -27.25 -0.73 -1.03
C LEU A 177 -27.19 -2.26 -0.87
N PRO A 178 -28.23 -2.97 -0.42
CA PRO A 178 -28.16 -4.42 -0.33
C PRO A 178 -27.98 -5.12 -1.68
N GLN A 179 -28.57 -4.56 -2.75
CA GLN A 179 -28.38 -5.08 -4.11
C GLN A 179 -26.98 -4.72 -4.63
N ALA A 180 -26.57 -3.46 -4.47
CA ALA A 180 -25.25 -2.98 -4.86
C ALA A 180 -24.13 -3.78 -4.20
N THR A 181 -24.24 -4.11 -2.90
CA THR A 181 -23.23 -4.89 -2.18
C THR A 181 -22.97 -6.24 -2.83
N LYS A 182 -24.03 -6.93 -3.29
CA LYS A 182 -23.88 -8.22 -4.00
C LYS A 182 -23.13 -8.05 -5.32
N LEU A 183 -23.36 -6.93 -6.03
CA LEU A 183 -22.70 -6.63 -7.30
C LEU A 183 -21.24 -6.19 -7.12
N MET A 184 -20.90 -5.53 -5.99
CA MET A 184 -19.54 -5.09 -5.68
C MET A 184 -18.65 -6.21 -5.16
N LEU A 185 -19.20 -7.21 -4.46
CA LEU A 185 -18.43 -8.21 -3.71
C LEU A 185 -17.32 -8.89 -4.53
N PRO A 186 -17.56 -9.35 -5.77
CA PRO A 186 -16.49 -9.92 -6.59
C PRO A 186 -15.34 -8.94 -6.86
N ASN A 187 -15.68 -7.66 -7.08
CA ASN A 187 -14.67 -6.63 -7.34
C ASN A 187 -13.86 -6.28 -6.09
N PHE A 188 -14.46 -6.34 -4.89
CA PHE A 188 -13.73 -6.19 -3.63
C PHE A 188 -12.72 -7.31 -3.42
N VAL A 189 -13.11 -8.55 -3.70
CA VAL A 189 -12.19 -9.70 -3.62
C VAL A 189 -11.04 -9.54 -4.61
N ASN A 190 -11.34 -9.14 -5.84
CA ASN A 190 -10.32 -8.90 -6.87
C ASN A 190 -9.38 -7.74 -6.51
N GLN A 191 -9.86 -6.73 -5.78
CA GLN A 191 -9.01 -5.61 -5.32
C GLN A 191 -8.03 -6.02 -4.22
N PHE A 192 -8.35 -7.06 -3.45
CA PHE A 192 -7.47 -7.58 -2.39
C PHE A 192 -6.33 -8.44 -2.94
N VAL A 193 -6.55 -9.15 -4.04
CA VAL A 193 -5.58 -10.05 -4.68
C VAL A 193 -4.64 -9.29 -5.62
#